data_9cbebe18690c6d6feb4cbb294f22c5da
#
_entry.id   9cbebe18690c6d6feb4cbb294f22c5da
#
_cell.length_a   1.000
_cell.length_b   1.000
_cell.length_c   1.000
_cell.angle_alpha   90.00
_cell.angle_beta   90.00
_cell.angle_gamma   90.00
#
_symmetry.space_group_name_H-M   'P 1'
#
loop_
_entity.id
_entity.type
_entity.pdbx_description
1 polymer ?
#
loop_
_entity_poly.entity_id
_entity_poly.type
_entity_poly.pdbx_seq_one_letter_code
_entity_poly.pdbx_strand_id
1 'polypeptide(L)'
;YVHYSETHDNSRLADKGRVWSLLRNRLCALASPSGGFGFTGGVEWLAAEKIRVHGNTGLNWDKPDNIVSELGELNRLVSDHPCFFDGAKLTRLSAPDAPVYALLRESAEGKDSVLVLVNTDVEKENSVTLDASSFQLPVSTLKFDLLGQLPPTALFIKEQVNFTLVPGAAYCLAPTEKPVGLSGETYRKSRALAAFAFEALNKIIPVETVDGLDWRWLATQVERSPANFLAAVSQFATSNRQTTLASQLNEAEQRKVFPHVVSWDKHDLNRVTLVPPGHWLLIEDSSPFRATLKMPNGNTTVIHVRSISVQDKHIACFPPQAISADAQLTLERLNTVSETVSSTIRFLPAKLQPATRHPHSGDLVLLTNHRGGMARMAVDLGRIQSKYDCVLGANLHASVPVDRHIFVKRLRVWVNADGFLSPLDFKNLAAFEAGSPVIWHFIANAGDGRTVEIELRAEMIADQNTVVFQFSRPSEKLAQGKQLPADADVRLTVRVDIEDRNFHCETRRNNGADFHFSSNTRLLEKKTGFAFTPAGERQLQVFTDSGKYHPQPEWCENIPHRVEQTRGQTGSGDAYSPGWFELPLAKGKNVQLIV
;
A
#
# COMPACT_ATOMS: atom_id res chain seq x y z
N TYR A 1 -20.08 -17.05 -16.63
CA TYR A 1 -20.50 -17.56 -17.96
C TYR A 1 -20.44 -16.42 -18.97
N VAL A 2 -20.01 -16.72 -20.21
CA VAL A 2 -20.03 -15.78 -21.32
C VAL A 2 -21.01 -16.30 -22.38
N HIS A 3 -21.96 -15.47 -22.78
CA HIS A 3 -22.88 -15.78 -23.87
C HIS A 3 -22.31 -15.28 -25.18
N TYR A 4 -22.35 -16.11 -26.19
CA TYR A 4 -21.94 -15.74 -27.56
C TYR A 4 -23.15 -15.65 -28.47
N SER A 5 -23.30 -14.51 -29.15
CA SER A 5 -24.33 -14.33 -30.17
C SER A 5 -24.00 -15.09 -31.45
N GLU A 6 -22.71 -15.20 -31.77
CA GLU A 6 -22.15 -15.90 -32.91
C GLU A 6 -20.78 -16.49 -32.55
N THR A 7 -20.48 -17.69 -33.09
CA THR A 7 -19.16 -18.34 -33.02
C THR A 7 -18.66 -18.64 -34.42
N HIS A 8 -17.39 -18.99 -34.59
CA HIS A 8 -16.79 -19.33 -35.88
C HIS A 8 -17.36 -20.61 -36.50
N ASP A 9 -18.03 -21.46 -35.75
CA ASP A 9 -18.63 -22.70 -36.21
C ASP A 9 -20.01 -22.49 -36.87
N ASN A 10 -20.68 -21.39 -36.54
CA ASN A 10 -22.03 -21.09 -37.00
C ASN A 10 -22.05 -20.32 -38.33
N SER A 11 -23.21 -20.27 -38.98
CA SER A 11 -23.46 -19.28 -40.04
C SER A 11 -23.46 -17.88 -39.42
N ARG A 12 -22.99 -16.91 -40.22
CA ARG A 12 -22.94 -15.51 -39.79
C ARG A 12 -24.37 -14.98 -39.55
N LEU A 13 -24.54 -14.19 -38.47
CA LEU A 13 -25.83 -13.58 -38.18
C LEU A 13 -26.32 -12.67 -39.30
N ALA A 14 -25.39 -11.98 -39.98
CA ALA A 14 -25.67 -11.09 -41.08
C ALA A 14 -26.24 -11.80 -42.35
N ASP A 15 -26.10 -13.12 -42.45
CA ASP A 15 -26.75 -13.92 -43.50
C ASP A 15 -28.29 -13.76 -43.50
N LYS A 16 -28.87 -13.53 -42.32
CA LYS A 16 -30.31 -13.30 -42.13
C LYS A 16 -30.67 -11.80 -42.04
N GLY A 17 -29.72 -10.93 -42.38
CA GLY A 17 -29.92 -9.49 -42.42
C GLY A 17 -29.65 -8.76 -41.07
N ARG A 18 -29.66 -7.42 -41.18
CA ARG A 18 -29.34 -6.50 -40.08
C ARG A 18 -30.25 -6.67 -38.86
N VAL A 19 -31.57 -6.78 -39.05
CA VAL A 19 -32.54 -6.89 -37.97
C VAL A 19 -32.28 -8.14 -37.13
N TRP A 20 -32.05 -9.28 -37.77
CA TRP A 20 -31.73 -10.53 -37.11
C TRP A 20 -30.39 -10.45 -36.36
N SER A 21 -29.36 -9.87 -36.99
CA SER A 21 -28.05 -9.73 -36.37
C SER A 21 -28.14 -8.88 -35.10
N LEU A 22 -28.82 -7.74 -35.13
CA LEU A 22 -28.98 -6.85 -34.01
C LEU A 22 -29.83 -7.48 -32.90
N LEU A 23 -30.96 -8.12 -33.24
CA LEU A 23 -31.79 -8.87 -32.31
C LEU A 23 -30.99 -9.90 -31.49
N ARG A 24 -30.21 -10.73 -32.22
CA ARG A 24 -29.44 -11.82 -31.60
C ARG A 24 -28.36 -11.30 -30.64
N ASN A 25 -27.66 -10.23 -31.01
CA ASN A 25 -26.67 -9.59 -30.14
C ASN A 25 -27.33 -8.98 -28.89
N ARG A 26 -28.42 -8.23 -29.07
CA ARG A 26 -29.16 -7.62 -27.93
C ARG A 26 -29.74 -8.69 -26.99
N LEU A 27 -30.41 -9.71 -27.53
CA LEU A 27 -30.96 -10.78 -26.70
C LEU A 27 -29.87 -11.52 -25.92
N CYS A 28 -28.75 -11.84 -26.58
CA CYS A 28 -27.63 -12.53 -25.94
C CYS A 28 -27.02 -11.72 -24.79
N ALA A 29 -26.80 -10.43 -24.98
CA ALA A 29 -26.22 -9.55 -23.98
C ALA A 29 -27.20 -9.29 -22.82
N LEU A 30 -28.45 -8.91 -23.15
CA LEU A 30 -29.45 -8.52 -22.16
C LEU A 30 -29.98 -9.70 -21.31
N ALA A 31 -29.90 -10.93 -21.83
CA ALA A 31 -30.28 -12.14 -21.10
C ALA A 31 -29.10 -12.79 -20.36
N SER A 32 -27.86 -12.30 -20.53
CA SER A 32 -26.67 -12.86 -19.86
C SER A 32 -26.77 -12.72 -18.34
N PRO A 33 -26.61 -13.78 -17.53
CA PRO A 33 -26.72 -13.71 -16.07
C PRO A 33 -25.75 -12.71 -15.42
N SER A 34 -24.52 -12.59 -15.94
CA SER A 34 -23.46 -11.75 -15.37
C SER A 34 -22.94 -10.66 -16.32
N GLY A 35 -23.69 -10.32 -17.38
CA GLY A 35 -23.27 -9.35 -18.39
C GLY A 35 -22.12 -9.80 -19.30
N GLY A 36 -21.66 -11.04 -19.14
CA GLY A 36 -20.62 -11.61 -20.02
C GLY A 36 -21.19 -11.88 -21.42
N PHE A 37 -20.73 -11.11 -22.42
CA PHE A 37 -21.22 -11.15 -23.79
C PHE A 37 -20.06 -11.10 -24.77
N GLY A 38 -20.13 -11.92 -25.82
CA GLY A 38 -19.11 -11.97 -26.87
C GLY A 38 -19.70 -12.24 -28.25
N PHE A 39 -18.97 -11.86 -29.26
CA PHE A 39 -19.26 -12.12 -30.68
C PHE A 39 -17.96 -12.24 -31.48
N THR A 40 -18.03 -12.79 -32.67
CA THR A 40 -16.86 -12.89 -33.55
C THR A 40 -16.62 -11.59 -34.32
N GLY A 41 -15.34 -11.30 -34.62
CA GLY A 41 -14.97 -10.13 -35.43
C GLY A 41 -15.72 -10.07 -36.76
N GLY A 42 -16.16 -8.87 -37.16
CA GLY A 42 -16.97 -8.61 -38.35
C GLY A 42 -18.48 -8.63 -38.13
N VAL A 43 -18.99 -9.08 -36.99
CA VAL A 43 -20.41 -8.97 -36.61
C VAL A 43 -20.84 -7.50 -36.60
N GLU A 44 -20.03 -6.63 -36.06
CA GLU A 44 -20.21 -5.19 -36.01
C GLU A 44 -20.33 -4.53 -37.39
N TRP A 45 -19.69 -5.13 -38.42
CA TRP A 45 -19.69 -4.68 -39.82
C TRP A 45 -20.66 -5.46 -40.70
N LEU A 46 -21.53 -6.28 -40.13
CA LEU A 46 -22.48 -7.15 -40.84
C LEU A 46 -21.78 -8.03 -41.89
N ALA A 47 -20.66 -8.64 -41.53
CA ALA A 47 -19.99 -9.61 -42.39
C ALA A 47 -20.84 -10.87 -42.53
N ALA A 48 -21.21 -11.24 -43.78
CA ALA A 48 -22.03 -12.41 -44.07
C ALA A 48 -21.19 -13.62 -44.48
N GLU A 49 -19.93 -13.43 -44.90
CA GLU A 49 -19.06 -14.52 -45.32
C GLU A 49 -18.69 -15.41 -44.11
N LYS A 50 -18.93 -16.72 -44.25
CA LYS A 50 -18.61 -17.68 -43.18
C LYS A 50 -17.13 -17.67 -42.85
N ILE A 51 -16.80 -17.69 -41.56
CA ILE A 51 -15.42 -17.73 -41.05
C ILE A 51 -14.75 -19.04 -41.47
N ARG A 52 -13.57 -18.95 -42.09
CA ARG A 52 -12.71 -20.09 -42.42
C ARG A 52 -11.53 -20.09 -41.46
N VAL A 53 -11.52 -21.04 -40.52
CA VAL A 53 -10.53 -21.11 -39.40
C VAL A 53 -9.07 -21.11 -39.90
N HIS A 54 -8.82 -21.67 -41.10
CA HIS A 54 -7.49 -21.76 -41.71
C HIS A 54 -7.32 -20.84 -42.92
N GLY A 55 -8.21 -19.88 -43.11
CA GLY A 55 -8.19 -18.95 -44.25
C GLY A 55 -8.49 -17.53 -43.81
N ASN A 56 -8.12 -16.57 -44.67
CA ASN A 56 -8.48 -15.19 -44.44
C ASN A 56 -9.95 -14.98 -44.81
N THR A 57 -10.72 -14.41 -43.88
CA THR A 57 -12.14 -14.08 -44.10
C THR A 57 -12.27 -12.56 -44.07
N GLY A 58 -13.04 -12.01 -45.03
CA GLY A 58 -13.36 -10.59 -45.06
C GLY A 58 -14.17 -10.19 -43.81
N LEU A 59 -13.78 -9.10 -43.14
CA LEU A 59 -14.45 -8.56 -41.97
C LEU A 59 -15.40 -7.41 -42.30
N ASN A 60 -15.51 -7.02 -43.58
CA ASN A 60 -16.31 -5.89 -44.08
C ASN A 60 -16.01 -4.56 -43.36
N TRP A 61 -14.74 -4.30 -42.98
CA TRP A 61 -14.33 -3.06 -42.32
C TRP A 61 -14.86 -1.82 -43.03
N ASP A 62 -15.35 -0.85 -42.24
CA ASP A 62 -15.88 0.45 -42.69
C ASP A 62 -17.10 0.37 -43.63
N LYS A 63 -17.80 -0.76 -43.66
CA LYS A 63 -19.04 -0.87 -44.44
C LYS A 63 -20.05 0.17 -43.89
N PRO A 64 -20.68 1.01 -44.76
CA PRO A 64 -21.63 2.04 -44.29
C PRO A 64 -22.84 1.47 -43.56
N ASP A 65 -23.39 0.34 -44.02
CA ASP A 65 -24.41 -0.41 -43.30
C ASP A 65 -23.75 -1.31 -42.26
N ASN A 66 -23.78 -0.91 -40.98
CA ASN A 66 -23.15 -1.61 -39.87
C ASN A 66 -23.95 -1.44 -38.58
N ILE A 67 -23.56 -2.12 -37.51
CA ILE A 67 -24.18 -2.06 -36.17
C ILE A 67 -23.13 -1.69 -35.08
N VAL A 68 -22.08 -0.99 -35.45
CA VAL A 68 -20.98 -0.61 -34.56
C VAL A 68 -21.49 0.27 -33.39
N SER A 69 -22.33 1.26 -33.72
CA SER A 69 -22.88 2.16 -32.71
C SER A 69 -23.77 1.43 -31.69
N GLU A 70 -24.69 0.62 -32.18
CA GLU A 70 -25.62 -0.17 -31.38
C GLU A 70 -24.91 -1.20 -30.49
N LEU A 71 -23.84 -1.85 -30.99
CA LEU A 71 -23.02 -2.74 -30.19
C LEU A 71 -22.18 -1.97 -29.17
N GLY A 72 -21.70 -0.77 -29.52
CA GLY A 72 -20.99 0.13 -28.61
C GLY A 72 -21.87 0.55 -27.41
N GLU A 73 -23.13 0.91 -27.67
CA GLU A 73 -24.12 1.24 -26.62
C GLU A 73 -24.45 0.02 -25.75
N LEU A 74 -24.68 -1.13 -26.38
CA LEU A 74 -24.96 -2.39 -25.69
C LEU A 74 -23.79 -2.79 -24.77
N ASN A 75 -22.54 -2.70 -25.25
CA ASN A 75 -21.36 -3.00 -24.46
C ASN A 75 -21.20 -2.04 -23.27
N ARG A 76 -21.44 -0.74 -23.47
CA ARG A 76 -21.43 0.24 -22.37
C ARG A 76 -22.48 -0.10 -21.32
N LEU A 77 -23.72 -0.40 -21.75
CA LEU A 77 -24.80 -0.77 -20.85
C LEU A 77 -24.40 -1.98 -19.97
N VAL A 78 -23.97 -3.09 -20.57
CA VAL A 78 -23.66 -4.30 -19.81
C VAL A 78 -22.40 -4.17 -18.96
N SER A 79 -21.46 -3.28 -19.31
CA SER A 79 -20.22 -3.04 -18.54
C SER A 79 -20.41 -2.04 -17.41
N ASP A 80 -21.39 -1.16 -17.49
CA ASP A 80 -21.51 -0.01 -16.59
C ASP A 80 -22.73 -0.05 -15.66
N HIS A 81 -23.81 -0.80 -16.03
CA HIS A 81 -25.05 -0.80 -15.28
C HIS A 81 -25.14 -1.96 -14.28
N PRO A 82 -25.42 -1.71 -12.99
CA PRO A 82 -25.34 -2.71 -11.91
C PRO A 82 -26.32 -3.88 -12.05
N CYS A 83 -27.40 -3.75 -12.81
CA CYS A 83 -28.31 -4.86 -13.13
C CYS A 83 -27.66 -5.94 -14.03
N PHE A 84 -26.48 -5.69 -14.60
CA PHE A 84 -25.73 -6.65 -15.43
C PHE A 84 -24.50 -7.21 -14.73
N PHE A 85 -24.24 -6.83 -13.49
CA PHE A 85 -23.10 -7.31 -12.71
C PHE A 85 -23.40 -8.64 -12.01
N ASP A 86 -22.33 -9.29 -11.51
CA ASP A 86 -22.44 -10.52 -10.73
C ASP A 86 -23.41 -10.33 -9.54
N GLY A 87 -24.26 -11.34 -9.33
CA GLY A 87 -25.24 -11.33 -8.24
C GLY A 87 -26.55 -10.61 -8.58
N ALA A 88 -26.70 -10.07 -9.79
CA ALA A 88 -27.98 -9.54 -10.22
C ALA A 88 -29.05 -10.66 -10.24
N LYS A 89 -30.23 -10.35 -9.74
CA LYS A 89 -31.37 -11.26 -9.77
C LYS A 89 -32.13 -11.12 -11.07
N LEU A 90 -32.40 -12.25 -11.73
CA LEU A 90 -33.10 -12.34 -13.00
C LEU A 90 -34.43 -13.07 -12.81
N THR A 91 -35.54 -12.42 -13.17
CA THR A 91 -36.87 -12.99 -13.09
C THR A 91 -37.54 -12.94 -14.47
N ARG A 92 -37.74 -14.07 -15.10
CA ARG A 92 -38.46 -14.14 -16.37
C ARG A 92 -39.96 -13.90 -16.12
N LEU A 93 -40.55 -12.96 -16.84
CA LEU A 93 -41.93 -12.58 -16.70
C LEU A 93 -42.83 -13.14 -17.82
N SER A 94 -42.27 -13.45 -18.99
CA SER A 94 -43.02 -14.04 -20.12
C SER A 94 -43.02 -15.57 -20.04
N ALA A 95 -44.08 -16.18 -20.62
CA ALA A 95 -44.14 -17.64 -20.78
C ALA A 95 -42.96 -18.17 -21.68
N PRO A 96 -42.57 -19.44 -21.56
CA PRO A 96 -41.44 -20.01 -22.31
C PRO A 96 -41.62 -19.90 -23.84
N ASP A 97 -42.81 -20.01 -24.33
CA ASP A 97 -43.21 -20.01 -25.74
C ASP A 97 -43.70 -18.66 -26.27
N ALA A 98 -43.69 -17.63 -25.41
CA ALA A 98 -44.16 -16.30 -25.78
C ALA A 98 -43.22 -15.69 -26.86
N PRO A 99 -43.76 -15.02 -27.89
CA PRO A 99 -42.98 -14.37 -28.93
C PRO A 99 -42.21 -13.14 -28.41
N VAL A 100 -42.64 -12.56 -27.29
CA VAL A 100 -41.92 -11.50 -26.57
C VAL A 100 -41.26 -12.09 -25.36
N TYR A 101 -39.93 -12.03 -25.32
CA TYR A 101 -39.14 -12.34 -24.12
C TYR A 101 -39.16 -11.15 -23.17
N ALA A 102 -39.68 -11.34 -21.95
CA ALA A 102 -39.71 -10.32 -20.90
C ALA A 102 -38.92 -10.80 -19.69
N LEU A 103 -37.95 -9.99 -19.24
CA LEU A 103 -37.05 -10.30 -18.14
C LEU A 103 -36.88 -9.08 -17.23
N LEU A 104 -37.20 -9.22 -15.94
CA LEU A 104 -36.85 -8.25 -14.92
C LEU A 104 -35.43 -8.57 -14.40
N ARG A 105 -34.58 -7.56 -14.35
CA ARG A 105 -33.26 -7.63 -13.74
C ARG A 105 -33.20 -6.66 -12.58
N GLU A 106 -32.73 -7.13 -11.42
CA GLU A 106 -32.51 -6.34 -10.23
C GLU A 106 -31.04 -6.38 -9.84
N SER A 107 -30.44 -5.24 -9.52
CA SER A 107 -29.03 -5.21 -9.11
C SER A 107 -28.83 -5.99 -7.80
N ALA A 108 -27.63 -6.53 -7.58
CA ALA A 108 -27.27 -7.22 -6.35
C ALA A 108 -27.45 -6.35 -5.08
N GLU A 109 -27.39 -5.03 -5.24
CA GLU A 109 -27.61 -4.06 -4.16
C GLU A 109 -29.09 -3.76 -3.91
N GLY A 110 -30.00 -4.21 -4.79
CA GLY A 110 -31.42 -3.89 -4.72
C GLY A 110 -31.77 -2.40 -4.97
N LYS A 111 -30.81 -1.63 -5.55
CA LYS A 111 -31.00 -0.19 -5.78
C LYS A 111 -31.49 0.14 -7.18
N ASP A 112 -31.24 -0.74 -8.13
CA ASP A 112 -31.58 -0.56 -9.53
C ASP A 112 -32.33 -1.76 -10.05
N SER A 113 -33.28 -1.50 -10.95
CA SER A 113 -34.01 -2.53 -11.70
C SER A 113 -34.22 -2.09 -13.14
N VAL A 114 -34.18 -3.05 -14.08
CA VAL A 114 -34.48 -2.83 -15.49
C VAL A 114 -35.39 -3.92 -16.02
N LEU A 115 -36.28 -3.54 -16.90
CA LEU A 115 -37.16 -4.46 -17.65
C LEU A 115 -36.61 -4.62 -19.06
N VAL A 116 -36.17 -5.84 -19.38
CA VAL A 116 -35.77 -6.23 -20.74
C VAL A 116 -36.98 -6.78 -21.47
N LEU A 117 -37.26 -6.21 -22.66
CA LEU A 117 -38.34 -6.68 -23.54
C LEU A 117 -37.73 -6.95 -24.94
N VAL A 118 -37.92 -8.15 -25.47
CA VAL A 118 -37.39 -8.52 -26.80
C VAL A 118 -38.45 -9.22 -27.61
N ASN A 119 -38.84 -8.66 -28.75
CA ASN A 119 -39.65 -9.36 -29.74
C ASN A 119 -38.74 -10.29 -30.54
N THR A 120 -38.90 -11.59 -30.35
CA THR A 120 -38.05 -12.62 -31.03
C THR A 120 -38.47 -12.92 -32.44
N ASP A 121 -39.61 -12.40 -32.88
CA ASP A 121 -40.07 -12.47 -34.29
C ASP A 121 -39.55 -11.26 -35.07
N VAL A 122 -38.89 -11.49 -36.19
CA VAL A 122 -38.33 -10.42 -37.06
C VAL A 122 -39.30 -9.96 -38.14
N GLU A 123 -40.46 -10.59 -38.26
CA GLU A 123 -41.46 -10.31 -39.31
C GLU A 123 -42.74 -9.67 -38.77
N LYS A 124 -43.12 -10.01 -37.51
CA LYS A 124 -44.38 -9.62 -36.93
C LYS A 124 -44.21 -8.75 -35.69
N GLU A 125 -45.12 -7.79 -35.57
CA GLU A 125 -45.37 -7.06 -34.34
C GLU A 125 -46.01 -8.01 -33.32
N ASN A 126 -45.53 -7.99 -32.09
CA ASN A 126 -46.03 -8.81 -31.02
C ASN A 126 -46.21 -8.00 -29.72
N SER A 127 -47.16 -8.44 -28.91
CA SER A 127 -47.46 -7.79 -27.62
C SER A 127 -47.22 -8.76 -26.47
N VAL A 128 -46.90 -8.20 -25.30
CA VAL A 128 -46.81 -8.92 -24.03
C VAL A 128 -47.58 -8.19 -22.96
N THR A 129 -48.41 -8.92 -22.23
CA THR A 129 -49.14 -8.38 -21.04
C THR A 129 -48.42 -8.88 -19.79
N LEU A 130 -48.02 -7.95 -18.94
CA LEU A 130 -47.31 -8.22 -17.69
C LEU A 130 -48.18 -7.72 -16.51
N ASP A 131 -48.14 -8.47 -15.41
CA ASP A 131 -48.74 -8.07 -14.16
C ASP A 131 -47.92 -6.98 -13.46
N ALA A 132 -48.49 -5.82 -13.21
CA ALA A 132 -47.82 -4.70 -12.57
C ALA A 132 -47.39 -5.03 -11.11
N SER A 133 -48.05 -5.98 -10.45
CA SER A 133 -47.64 -6.46 -9.11
C SER A 133 -46.35 -7.23 -9.10
N SER A 134 -45.90 -7.72 -10.27
CA SER A 134 -44.58 -8.41 -10.44
C SER A 134 -43.38 -7.49 -10.33
N PHE A 135 -43.59 -6.17 -10.26
CA PHE A 135 -42.54 -5.16 -10.19
C PHE A 135 -42.46 -4.54 -8.79
N GLN A 136 -41.25 -4.39 -8.27
CA GLN A 136 -41.04 -3.66 -7.01
C GLN A 136 -41.26 -2.15 -7.16
N LEU A 137 -41.21 -1.62 -8.39
CA LEU A 137 -41.44 -0.23 -8.75
C LEU A 137 -42.67 -0.14 -9.67
N PRO A 138 -43.46 0.94 -9.61
CA PRO A 138 -44.55 1.13 -10.58
C PRO A 138 -44.02 1.12 -12.00
N VAL A 139 -44.56 0.28 -12.88
CA VAL A 139 -44.15 0.18 -14.29
C VAL A 139 -44.21 1.52 -15.02
N SER A 140 -45.14 2.41 -14.58
CA SER A 140 -45.23 3.79 -15.09
C SER A 140 -43.95 4.63 -14.86
N THR A 141 -43.05 4.18 -14.02
CA THR A 141 -41.75 4.83 -13.79
C THR A 141 -40.67 4.41 -14.78
N LEU A 142 -40.87 3.31 -15.55
CA LEU A 142 -39.90 2.79 -16.54
C LEU A 142 -39.97 3.63 -17.82
N LYS A 143 -39.40 4.84 -17.79
CA LYS A 143 -39.54 5.85 -18.84
C LYS A 143 -38.34 5.94 -19.80
N PHE A 144 -37.23 5.35 -19.44
CA PHE A 144 -35.98 5.44 -20.21
C PHE A 144 -35.62 4.09 -20.83
N ASP A 145 -35.38 4.07 -22.13
CA ASP A 145 -34.71 2.93 -22.76
C ASP A 145 -33.19 3.14 -22.74
N LEU A 146 -32.48 2.31 -22.02
CA LEU A 146 -31.03 2.41 -21.87
C LEU A 146 -30.23 2.04 -23.13
N LEU A 147 -30.92 1.60 -24.19
CA LEU A 147 -30.37 1.43 -25.55
C LEU A 147 -30.56 2.67 -26.43
N GLY A 148 -31.00 3.79 -25.85
CA GLY A 148 -31.12 5.07 -26.53
C GLY A 148 -32.31 5.20 -27.49
N GLN A 149 -33.29 4.27 -27.44
CA GLN A 149 -34.48 4.28 -28.30
C GLN A 149 -35.66 4.96 -27.59
N LEU A 150 -36.67 5.37 -28.33
CA LEU A 150 -37.93 5.75 -27.72
C LEU A 150 -38.60 4.52 -27.09
N PRO A 151 -39.09 4.59 -25.85
CA PRO A 151 -39.78 3.47 -25.21
C PRO A 151 -40.93 2.94 -26.05
N PRO A 152 -41.24 1.63 -25.96
CA PRO A 152 -42.35 1.04 -26.67
C PRO A 152 -43.69 1.59 -26.16
N THR A 153 -44.74 1.48 -27.00
CA THR A 153 -46.10 1.85 -26.58
C THR A 153 -46.56 0.95 -25.45
N ALA A 154 -47.00 1.55 -24.35
CA ALA A 154 -47.48 0.86 -23.17
C ALA A 154 -48.93 1.25 -22.90
N LEU A 155 -49.81 0.26 -22.76
CA LEU A 155 -51.23 0.43 -22.39
C LEU A 155 -51.44 -0.13 -20.98
N PHE A 156 -51.89 0.72 -20.04
CA PHE A 156 -52.16 0.33 -18.67
C PHE A 156 -53.67 0.01 -18.50
N ILE A 157 -53.98 -1.21 -18.07
CA ILE A 157 -55.34 -1.69 -17.84
C ILE A 157 -55.38 -2.33 -16.45
N LYS A 158 -55.94 -1.62 -15.47
CA LYS A 158 -55.95 -2.04 -14.04
C LYS A 158 -54.55 -2.33 -13.52
N GLU A 159 -54.29 -3.58 -13.11
CA GLU A 159 -53.03 -4.06 -12.59
C GLU A 159 -52.14 -4.67 -13.68
N GLN A 160 -52.47 -4.50 -14.93
CA GLN A 160 -51.71 -5.04 -16.07
C GLN A 160 -51.18 -3.93 -16.96
N VAL A 161 -50.01 -4.18 -17.56
CA VAL A 161 -49.45 -3.35 -18.61
C VAL A 161 -49.22 -4.19 -19.85
N ASN A 162 -49.69 -3.69 -20.99
CA ASN A 162 -49.46 -4.31 -22.29
C ASN A 162 -48.41 -3.48 -23.05
N PHE A 163 -47.34 -4.12 -23.49
CA PHE A 163 -46.30 -3.55 -24.35
C PHE A 163 -46.44 -4.13 -25.74
N THR A 164 -46.41 -3.26 -26.75
CA THR A 164 -46.39 -3.65 -28.18
C THR A 164 -45.03 -3.34 -28.78
N LEU A 165 -44.40 -4.33 -29.37
CA LEU A 165 -43.01 -4.27 -29.90
C LEU A 165 -43.01 -4.58 -31.40
N VAL A 166 -42.36 -3.71 -32.19
CA VAL A 166 -42.13 -3.93 -33.60
C VAL A 166 -41.21 -5.14 -33.88
N PRO A 167 -41.18 -5.70 -35.08
CA PRO A 167 -40.37 -6.87 -35.40
C PRO A 167 -38.90 -6.73 -34.99
N GLY A 168 -38.35 -7.71 -34.29
CA GLY A 168 -36.94 -7.75 -33.86
C GLY A 168 -36.52 -6.68 -32.87
N ALA A 169 -37.46 -5.91 -32.31
CA ALA A 169 -37.12 -4.87 -31.33
C ALA A 169 -36.65 -5.45 -30.01
N ALA A 170 -35.69 -4.77 -29.37
CA ALA A 170 -35.25 -5.05 -28.03
C ALA A 170 -35.12 -3.74 -27.24
N TYR A 171 -35.62 -3.72 -26.01
CA TYR A 171 -35.60 -2.59 -25.11
C TYR A 171 -35.03 -3.00 -23.75
N CYS A 172 -34.37 -2.05 -23.08
CA CYS A 172 -33.92 -2.16 -21.70
C CYS A 172 -34.46 -0.96 -20.91
N LEU A 173 -35.68 -1.09 -20.37
CA LEU A 173 -36.42 0.00 -19.74
C LEU A 173 -35.99 0.18 -18.29
N ALA A 174 -35.71 1.43 -17.88
CA ALA A 174 -35.30 1.80 -16.55
C ALA A 174 -36.10 3.00 -16.00
N PRO A 175 -36.19 3.16 -14.67
CA PRO A 175 -36.83 4.34 -14.06
C PRO A 175 -35.96 5.60 -14.19
N THR A 176 -34.65 5.45 -14.32
CA THR A 176 -33.68 6.55 -14.43
C THR A 176 -32.69 6.25 -15.55
N GLU A 177 -32.21 7.31 -16.20
CA GLU A 177 -31.16 7.19 -17.23
C GLU A 177 -29.82 6.73 -16.68
N LYS A 178 -29.50 7.16 -15.44
CA LYS A 178 -28.28 6.77 -14.73
C LYS A 178 -28.62 5.89 -13.54
N PRO A 179 -27.84 4.83 -13.29
CA PRO A 179 -28.08 3.96 -12.15
C PRO A 179 -27.80 4.69 -10.82
N VAL A 180 -28.46 4.24 -9.76
CA VAL A 180 -28.31 4.72 -8.38
C VAL A 180 -27.20 3.96 -7.65
N GLY A 181 -27.04 2.67 -7.97
CA GLY A 181 -26.04 1.81 -7.37
C GLY A 181 -24.63 2.04 -7.91
N LEU A 182 -23.67 1.34 -7.32
CA LEU A 182 -22.26 1.40 -7.73
C LEU A 182 -22.09 0.94 -9.18
N SER A 183 -21.54 1.81 -10.03
CA SER A 183 -21.57 1.63 -11.49
C SER A 183 -20.33 2.19 -12.18
N GLY A 184 -20.13 1.84 -13.44
CA GLY A 184 -19.10 2.38 -14.32
C GLY A 184 -17.68 2.24 -13.75
N GLU A 185 -16.87 3.30 -13.87
CA GLU A 185 -15.47 3.32 -13.44
C GLU A 185 -15.31 3.07 -11.93
N THR A 186 -16.21 3.59 -11.13
CA THR A 186 -16.19 3.40 -9.66
C THR A 186 -16.38 1.92 -9.29
N TYR A 187 -17.29 1.22 -9.99
CA TYR A 187 -17.44 -0.23 -9.82
C TYR A 187 -16.18 -0.99 -10.23
N ARG A 188 -15.60 -0.68 -11.40
CA ARG A 188 -14.38 -1.33 -11.89
C ARG A 188 -13.22 -1.13 -10.92
N LYS A 189 -13.04 0.09 -10.41
CA LYS A 189 -12.02 0.39 -9.39
C LYS A 189 -12.26 -0.42 -8.11
N SER A 190 -13.47 -0.44 -7.59
CA SER A 190 -13.80 -1.21 -6.38
C SER A 190 -13.58 -2.72 -6.58
N ARG A 191 -13.89 -3.26 -7.76
CA ARG A 191 -13.61 -4.67 -8.08
C ARG A 191 -12.12 -4.96 -8.17
N ALA A 192 -11.31 -4.04 -8.73
CA ALA A 192 -9.86 -4.18 -8.77
C ALA A 192 -9.26 -4.18 -7.36
N LEU A 193 -9.73 -3.30 -6.48
CA LEU A 193 -9.33 -3.25 -5.07
C LEU A 193 -9.72 -4.55 -4.33
N ALA A 194 -10.92 -5.06 -4.57
CA ALA A 194 -11.35 -6.34 -4.01
C ALA A 194 -10.50 -7.50 -4.52
N ALA A 195 -10.20 -7.54 -5.81
CA ALA A 195 -9.33 -8.57 -6.40
C ALA A 195 -7.93 -8.56 -5.77
N PHE A 196 -7.35 -7.37 -5.55
CA PHE A 196 -6.10 -7.22 -4.81
C PHE A 196 -6.20 -7.78 -3.39
N ALA A 197 -7.30 -7.48 -2.69
CA ALA A 197 -7.52 -7.98 -1.33
C ALA A 197 -7.62 -9.50 -1.28
N PHE A 198 -8.39 -10.11 -2.17
CA PHE A 198 -8.54 -11.58 -2.25
C PHE A 198 -7.23 -12.27 -2.66
N GLU A 199 -6.49 -11.68 -3.60
CA GLU A 199 -5.19 -12.22 -4.01
C GLU A 199 -4.20 -12.19 -2.84
N ALA A 200 -4.13 -11.09 -2.11
CA ALA A 200 -3.27 -10.97 -0.93
C ALA A 200 -3.67 -11.98 0.16
N LEU A 201 -4.95 -12.10 0.47
CA LEU A 201 -5.44 -13.11 1.43
C LEU A 201 -5.03 -14.52 0.99
N ASN A 202 -5.29 -14.88 -0.25
CA ASN A 202 -5.06 -16.24 -0.77
C ASN A 202 -3.57 -16.63 -0.84
N LYS A 203 -2.65 -15.65 -0.84
CA LYS A 203 -1.19 -15.91 -0.75
C LYS A 203 -0.77 -16.41 0.64
N ILE A 204 -1.55 -16.16 1.67
CA ILE A 204 -1.21 -16.47 3.06
C ILE A 204 -2.21 -17.45 3.69
N ILE A 205 -3.50 -17.30 3.38
CA ILE A 205 -4.60 -18.08 3.96
C ILE A 205 -5.57 -18.46 2.84
N PRO A 206 -6.02 -19.73 2.76
CA PRO A 206 -7.10 -20.09 1.85
C PRO A 206 -8.35 -19.25 2.16
N VAL A 207 -8.83 -18.48 1.19
CA VAL A 207 -9.95 -17.52 1.41
C VAL A 207 -11.24 -18.23 1.81
N GLU A 208 -11.41 -19.49 1.43
CA GLU A 208 -12.54 -20.34 1.79
C GLU A 208 -12.60 -20.62 3.30
N THR A 209 -11.51 -20.40 4.02
CA THR A 209 -11.43 -20.63 5.48
C THR A 209 -11.71 -19.37 6.29
N VAL A 210 -11.98 -18.24 5.62
CA VAL A 210 -12.23 -16.94 6.27
C VAL A 210 -13.71 -16.56 6.11
N ASP A 211 -14.45 -16.62 7.21
CA ASP A 211 -15.86 -16.26 7.22
C ASP A 211 -16.09 -14.74 7.11
N GLY A 212 -17.25 -14.38 6.57
CA GLY A 212 -17.74 -12.99 6.57
C GLY A 212 -17.01 -12.03 5.63
N LEU A 213 -16.34 -12.53 4.58
CA LEU A 213 -15.68 -11.69 3.59
C LEU A 213 -16.69 -11.08 2.62
N ASP A 214 -16.90 -9.78 2.72
CA ASP A 214 -17.60 -8.97 1.71
C ASP A 214 -16.57 -8.26 0.83
N TRP A 215 -16.67 -8.44 -0.48
CA TRP A 215 -15.75 -7.82 -1.43
C TRP A 215 -15.78 -6.29 -1.40
N ARG A 216 -16.95 -5.67 -1.15
CA ARG A 216 -17.07 -4.20 -1.05
C ARG A 216 -16.35 -3.67 0.18
N TRP A 217 -16.54 -4.36 1.30
CA TRP A 217 -15.82 -4.04 2.52
C TRP A 217 -14.31 -4.18 2.33
N LEU A 218 -13.84 -5.28 1.74
CA LEU A 218 -12.42 -5.49 1.44
C LEU A 218 -11.85 -4.39 0.54
N ALA A 219 -12.57 -4.01 -0.54
CA ALA A 219 -12.19 -2.91 -1.41
C ALA A 219 -11.99 -1.60 -0.62
N THR A 220 -12.92 -1.28 0.29
CA THR A 220 -12.84 -0.10 1.14
C THR A 220 -11.62 -0.13 2.07
N GLN A 221 -11.26 -1.29 2.63
CA GLN A 221 -10.08 -1.42 3.48
C GLN A 221 -8.79 -1.19 2.70
N VAL A 222 -8.66 -1.76 1.51
CA VAL A 222 -7.51 -1.53 0.62
C VAL A 222 -7.42 -0.07 0.19
N GLU A 223 -8.55 0.54 -0.23
CA GLU A 223 -8.60 1.96 -0.62
C GLU A 223 -8.16 2.89 0.51
N ARG A 224 -8.53 2.57 1.74
CA ARG A 224 -8.19 3.35 2.93
C ARG A 224 -6.69 3.28 3.24
N SER A 225 -6.10 2.09 3.29
CA SER A 225 -4.68 1.88 3.54
C SER A 225 -4.24 0.48 3.13
N PRO A 226 -3.59 0.33 1.96
CA PRO A 226 -3.06 -0.96 1.51
C PRO A 226 -2.06 -1.58 2.51
N ALA A 227 -1.20 -0.75 3.10
CA ALA A 227 -0.21 -1.22 4.06
C ALA A 227 -0.85 -1.75 5.35
N ASN A 228 -1.88 -1.07 5.89
CA ASN A 228 -2.63 -1.58 7.04
C ASN A 228 -3.34 -2.90 6.71
N PHE A 229 -3.93 -2.99 5.52
CA PHE A 229 -4.60 -4.21 5.08
C PHE A 229 -3.63 -5.39 5.03
N LEU A 230 -2.47 -5.24 4.38
CA LEU A 230 -1.46 -6.29 4.29
C LEU A 230 -0.89 -6.67 5.67
N ALA A 231 -0.67 -5.69 6.54
CA ALA A 231 -0.24 -5.93 7.92
C ALA A 231 -1.29 -6.76 8.70
N ALA A 232 -2.57 -6.41 8.57
CA ALA A 232 -3.66 -7.13 9.21
C ALA A 232 -3.79 -8.57 8.69
N VAL A 233 -3.61 -8.80 7.39
CA VAL A 233 -3.59 -10.14 6.78
C VAL A 233 -2.48 -10.99 7.39
N SER A 234 -1.27 -10.46 7.53
CA SER A 234 -0.14 -11.18 8.15
C SER A 234 -0.40 -11.51 9.62
N GLN A 235 -0.96 -10.57 10.39
CA GLN A 235 -1.28 -10.79 11.80
C GLN A 235 -2.42 -11.82 11.97
N PHE A 236 -3.45 -11.73 11.14
CA PHE A 236 -4.56 -12.68 11.16
C PHE A 236 -4.08 -14.12 10.88
N ALA A 237 -3.15 -14.29 9.93
CA ALA A 237 -2.58 -15.58 9.59
C ALA A 237 -1.80 -16.22 10.75
N THR A 238 -1.17 -15.42 11.59
CA THR A 238 -0.37 -15.88 12.74
C THR A 238 -1.19 -15.98 14.03
N SER A 239 -2.37 -15.38 14.09
CA SER A 239 -3.25 -15.46 15.26
C SER A 239 -3.94 -16.83 15.36
N ASN A 240 -4.19 -17.29 16.60
CA ASN A 240 -4.86 -18.58 16.87
C ASN A 240 -6.36 -18.59 16.49
N ARG A 241 -6.77 -17.98 15.37
CA ARG A 241 -8.15 -17.94 14.81
C ARG A 241 -9.26 -17.44 15.76
N GLN A 242 -8.91 -16.84 16.90
CA GLN A 242 -9.89 -16.25 17.83
C GLN A 242 -10.26 -14.81 17.52
N THR A 243 -9.54 -14.18 16.58
CA THR A 243 -9.75 -12.79 16.16
C THR A 243 -10.26 -12.74 14.73
N THR A 244 -11.09 -11.74 14.42
CA THR A 244 -11.55 -11.50 13.04
C THR A 244 -10.55 -10.62 12.28
N LEU A 245 -10.56 -10.68 10.95
CA LEU A 245 -9.75 -9.78 10.12
C LEU A 245 -10.07 -8.30 10.41
N ALA A 246 -11.33 -7.98 10.69
CA ALA A 246 -11.77 -6.63 11.07
C ALA A 246 -11.12 -6.15 12.39
N SER A 247 -11.00 -7.05 13.38
CA SER A 247 -10.30 -6.74 14.64
C SER A 247 -8.82 -6.43 14.41
N GLN A 248 -8.15 -7.22 13.58
CA GLN A 248 -6.73 -6.99 13.23
C GLN A 248 -6.52 -5.68 12.47
N LEU A 249 -7.44 -5.31 11.59
CA LEU A 249 -7.39 -4.01 10.89
C LEU A 249 -7.50 -2.83 11.84
N ASN A 250 -8.41 -2.89 12.81
CA ASN A 250 -8.56 -1.85 13.83
C ASN A 250 -7.29 -1.70 14.69
N GLU A 251 -6.65 -2.81 15.07
CA GLU A 251 -5.39 -2.79 15.80
C GLU A 251 -4.25 -2.18 14.96
N ALA A 252 -4.12 -2.56 13.69
CA ALA A 252 -3.10 -2.03 12.80
C ALA A 252 -3.25 -0.52 12.61
N GLU A 253 -4.49 -0.02 12.52
CA GLU A 253 -4.79 1.40 12.39
C GLU A 253 -4.37 2.20 13.64
N GLN A 254 -4.64 1.68 14.82
CA GLN A 254 -4.27 2.34 16.08
C GLN A 254 -2.75 2.45 16.26
N ARG A 255 -2.00 1.47 15.81
CA ARG A 255 -0.52 1.45 15.96
C ARG A 255 0.21 2.42 15.04
N LYS A 256 -0.38 2.88 13.93
CA LYS A 256 0.24 3.73 12.88
C LYS A 256 1.62 3.25 12.39
N VAL A 257 1.89 1.97 12.53
CA VAL A 257 3.09 1.27 12.10
C VAL A 257 2.62 0.07 11.30
N PHE A 258 3.27 -0.21 10.19
CA PHE A 258 2.89 -1.32 9.31
C PHE A 258 3.76 -2.54 9.61
N PRO A 259 3.48 -3.32 10.68
CA PRO A 259 4.22 -4.54 10.96
C PRO A 259 4.07 -5.48 9.77
N HIS A 260 5.16 -6.17 9.43
CA HIS A 260 5.21 -7.10 8.31
C HIS A 260 4.99 -6.51 6.90
N VAL A 261 5.15 -5.20 6.72
CA VAL A 261 5.11 -4.54 5.41
C VAL A 261 6.32 -3.64 5.24
N VAL A 262 7.02 -3.79 4.12
CA VAL A 262 8.08 -2.89 3.67
C VAL A 262 7.55 -2.16 2.44
N SER A 263 7.44 -0.84 2.50
CA SER A 263 7.08 -0.01 1.36
C SER A 263 8.32 0.39 0.57
N TRP A 264 8.19 0.35 -0.76
CA TRP A 264 9.18 0.81 -1.71
C TRP A 264 8.55 1.86 -2.63
N ASP A 265 9.23 2.98 -2.81
CA ASP A 265 8.86 4.04 -3.74
C ASP A 265 10.07 4.56 -4.54
N LYS A 266 9.88 5.57 -5.39
CA LYS A 266 10.96 6.16 -6.22
C LYS A 266 12.17 6.66 -5.45
N HIS A 267 12.04 6.99 -4.16
CA HIS A 267 13.15 7.45 -3.32
C HIS A 267 14.06 6.28 -2.91
N ASP A 268 13.59 5.06 -3.08
CA ASP A 268 14.33 3.84 -2.77
C ASP A 268 15.11 3.26 -3.97
N LEU A 269 15.05 3.93 -5.15
CA LEU A 269 15.68 3.46 -6.40
C LEU A 269 17.18 3.18 -6.26
N ASN A 270 17.90 4.07 -5.58
CA ASN A 270 19.37 4.03 -5.52
C ASN A 270 19.89 3.34 -4.25
N ARG A 271 19.05 2.64 -3.52
CA ARG A 271 19.42 1.91 -2.32
C ARG A 271 18.99 0.44 -2.38
N VAL A 272 19.63 -0.40 -1.59
CA VAL A 272 19.17 -1.76 -1.32
C VAL A 272 18.03 -1.67 -0.31
N THR A 273 16.85 -2.16 -0.68
CA THR A 273 15.70 -2.22 0.24
C THR A 273 15.71 -3.55 0.98
N LEU A 274 15.74 -3.49 2.31
CA LEU A 274 15.75 -4.66 3.17
C LEU A 274 14.33 -5.15 3.42
N VAL A 275 14.07 -6.43 3.18
CA VAL A 275 12.78 -7.07 3.44
C VAL A 275 13.00 -8.21 4.45
N PRO A 276 12.60 -8.03 5.72
CA PRO A 276 12.69 -9.09 6.72
C PRO A 276 11.79 -10.28 6.37
N PRO A 277 12.10 -11.50 6.87
CA PRO A 277 11.24 -12.66 6.71
C PRO A 277 9.81 -12.39 7.20
N GLY A 278 8.82 -12.95 6.50
CA GLY A 278 7.41 -12.75 6.82
C GLY A 278 6.83 -11.39 6.44
N HIS A 279 7.63 -10.49 5.81
CA HIS A 279 7.16 -9.17 5.41
C HIS A 279 6.69 -9.16 3.95
N TRP A 280 5.60 -8.42 3.70
CA TRP A 280 5.17 -8.01 2.37
C TRP A 280 6.10 -6.94 1.83
N LEU A 281 6.30 -6.95 0.51
CA LEU A 281 6.91 -5.82 -0.22
C LEU A 281 5.79 -5.09 -0.98
N LEU A 282 5.47 -3.87 -0.55
CA LEU A 282 4.48 -2.99 -1.17
C LEU A 282 5.20 -1.97 -2.05
N ILE A 283 4.90 -1.97 -3.34
CA ILE A 283 5.45 -1.02 -4.32
C ILE A 283 4.43 0.09 -4.56
N GLU A 284 4.88 1.34 -4.51
CA GLU A 284 4.06 2.52 -4.75
C GLU A 284 4.69 3.40 -5.84
N ASP A 285 3.89 3.84 -6.82
CA ASP A 285 4.30 4.81 -7.84
C ASP A 285 3.13 5.74 -8.18
N SER A 286 3.42 6.91 -8.72
CA SER A 286 2.41 7.87 -9.18
C SER A 286 1.75 7.48 -10.50
N SER A 287 2.35 6.55 -11.24
CA SER A 287 1.92 6.10 -12.58
C SER A 287 1.54 4.62 -12.57
N PRO A 288 0.65 4.17 -13.45
CA PRO A 288 0.40 2.75 -13.66
C PRO A 288 1.68 2.03 -14.04
N PHE A 289 1.93 0.85 -13.46
CA PHE A 289 3.15 0.09 -13.73
C PHE A 289 2.91 -1.42 -13.72
N ARG A 290 3.86 -2.13 -14.32
CA ARG A 290 4.07 -3.56 -14.10
C ARG A 290 5.36 -3.73 -13.29
N ALA A 291 5.28 -4.41 -12.15
CA ALA A 291 6.43 -4.77 -11.34
C ALA A 291 6.85 -6.21 -11.62
N THR A 292 8.14 -6.41 -11.77
CA THR A 292 8.76 -7.73 -11.94
C THR A 292 9.81 -7.92 -10.88
N LEU A 293 9.68 -8.98 -10.08
CA LEU A 293 10.66 -9.39 -9.08
C LEU A 293 11.38 -10.65 -9.57
N LYS A 294 12.67 -10.51 -9.84
CA LYS A 294 13.54 -11.59 -10.31
C LYS A 294 14.47 -12.05 -9.19
N MET A 295 14.30 -13.28 -8.73
CA MET A 295 15.08 -13.87 -7.65
C MET A 295 16.15 -14.81 -8.19
N PRO A 296 17.41 -14.75 -7.68
CA PRO A 296 18.50 -15.62 -8.10
C PRO A 296 18.40 -16.96 -7.36
N ASN A 297 17.54 -17.86 -7.82
CA ASN A 297 17.52 -19.26 -7.39
C ASN A 297 18.11 -20.12 -8.51
N GLY A 298 18.51 -21.37 -8.22
CA GLY A 298 19.07 -22.30 -9.21
C GLY A 298 18.20 -22.45 -10.49
N ASN A 299 16.88 -22.23 -10.36
CA ASN A 299 15.97 -21.86 -11.45
C ASN A 299 15.46 -20.45 -11.13
N THR A 300 15.82 -19.46 -11.91
CA THR A 300 15.41 -18.05 -11.69
C THR A 300 13.89 -17.94 -11.58
N THR A 301 13.41 -17.65 -10.36
CA THR A 301 11.98 -17.40 -10.14
C THR A 301 11.67 -15.94 -10.51
N VAL A 302 10.70 -15.75 -11.39
CA VAL A 302 10.23 -14.43 -11.82
C VAL A 302 8.76 -14.28 -11.44
N ILE A 303 8.46 -13.23 -10.68
CA ILE A 303 7.09 -12.91 -10.27
C ILE A 303 6.71 -11.58 -10.93
N HIS A 304 5.59 -11.56 -11.63
CA HIS A 304 5.03 -10.35 -12.23
C HIS A 304 3.76 -9.95 -11.52
N VAL A 305 3.62 -8.66 -11.24
CA VAL A 305 2.41 -8.07 -10.65
C VAL A 305 2.08 -6.78 -11.40
N ARG A 306 0.81 -6.54 -11.68
CA ARG A 306 0.32 -5.30 -12.27
C ARG A 306 -0.23 -4.39 -11.17
N SER A 307 0.05 -3.10 -11.25
CA SER A 307 -0.46 -2.14 -10.28
C SER A 307 -1.97 -1.90 -10.43
N ILE A 308 -2.60 -1.58 -9.32
CA ILE A 308 -3.97 -1.06 -9.24
C ILE A 308 -3.96 0.38 -8.75
N SER A 309 -4.99 1.16 -9.09
CA SER A 309 -5.15 2.53 -8.61
C SER A 309 -5.74 2.55 -7.20
N VAL A 310 -5.09 3.26 -6.29
CA VAL A 310 -5.54 3.53 -4.92
C VAL A 310 -5.35 5.01 -4.65
N GLN A 311 -6.44 5.74 -4.44
CA GLN A 311 -6.41 7.20 -4.29
C GLN A 311 -5.68 7.87 -5.48
N ASP A 312 -4.58 8.57 -5.21
CA ASP A 312 -3.72 9.27 -6.16
C ASP A 312 -2.47 8.46 -6.59
N LYS A 313 -2.36 7.22 -6.16
CA LYS A 313 -1.22 6.35 -6.41
C LYS A 313 -1.61 5.07 -7.13
N HIS A 314 -0.60 4.39 -7.64
CA HIS A 314 -0.67 3.01 -8.12
C HIS A 314 0.14 2.11 -7.21
N ILE A 315 -0.41 0.95 -6.85
CA ILE A 315 0.23 0.01 -5.93
C ILE A 315 0.27 -1.41 -6.51
N ALA A 316 1.30 -2.15 -6.11
CA ALA A 316 1.39 -3.60 -6.30
C ALA A 316 2.07 -4.22 -5.08
N CYS A 317 1.82 -5.47 -4.76
CA CYS A 317 2.49 -6.14 -3.64
C CYS A 317 3.06 -7.50 -4.03
N PHE A 318 4.18 -7.84 -3.38
CA PHE A 318 4.76 -9.18 -3.41
C PHE A 318 4.59 -9.84 -2.04
N PRO A 319 4.17 -11.11 -2.01
CA PRO A 319 3.99 -11.82 -0.75
C PRO A 319 5.33 -12.07 -0.05
N PRO A 320 5.31 -12.38 1.26
CA PRO A 320 6.50 -12.78 2.00
C PRO A 320 7.27 -13.90 1.31
N GLN A 321 8.61 -13.76 1.27
CA GLN A 321 9.50 -14.74 0.65
C GLN A 321 10.24 -15.53 1.73
N ALA A 322 10.37 -16.85 1.52
CA ALA A 322 11.07 -17.75 2.45
C ALA A 322 12.60 -17.79 2.24
N ILE A 323 13.10 -17.12 1.19
CA ILE A 323 14.51 -17.16 0.80
C ILE A 323 15.28 -15.94 1.27
N SER A 324 16.58 -16.11 1.54
CA SER A 324 17.52 -15.01 1.76
C SER A 324 18.35 -14.80 0.50
N ALA A 325 18.08 -13.71 -0.22
CA ALA A 325 18.80 -13.39 -1.47
C ALA A 325 18.61 -11.93 -1.87
N ASP A 326 19.49 -11.43 -2.74
CA ASP A 326 19.27 -10.19 -3.47
C ASP A 326 18.42 -10.47 -4.70
N ALA A 327 17.26 -9.86 -4.77
CA ALA A 327 16.36 -9.89 -5.92
C ALA A 327 16.45 -8.58 -6.70
N GLN A 328 16.22 -8.64 -8.00
CA GLN A 328 16.08 -7.47 -8.85
C GLN A 328 14.60 -7.13 -9.01
N LEU A 329 14.20 -5.96 -8.53
CA LEU A 329 12.91 -5.35 -8.81
C LEU A 329 13.04 -4.50 -10.08
N THR A 330 12.14 -4.70 -11.02
CA THR A 330 12.02 -3.88 -12.24
C THR A 330 10.60 -3.35 -12.33
N LEU A 331 10.45 -2.03 -12.49
CA LEU A 331 9.17 -1.38 -12.76
C LEU A 331 9.17 -0.90 -14.21
N GLU A 332 8.16 -1.32 -14.94
CA GLU A 332 7.83 -0.82 -16.28
C GLU A 332 6.60 0.09 -16.14
N ARG A 333 6.78 1.42 -16.29
CA ARG A 333 5.68 2.38 -16.27
C ARG A 333 4.88 2.28 -17.55
N LEU A 334 3.55 2.24 -17.43
CA LEU A 334 2.62 2.05 -18.54
C LEU A 334 2.10 3.39 -19.09
N ASN A 335 2.96 4.40 -19.14
CA ASN A 335 2.66 5.72 -19.67
C ASN A 335 2.93 5.75 -21.19
N THR A 336 2.63 6.90 -21.84
CA THR A 336 2.91 7.15 -23.28
C THR A 336 4.39 7.01 -23.65
N VAL A 337 5.30 7.23 -22.71
CA VAL A 337 6.73 6.92 -22.84
C VAL A 337 7.04 5.80 -21.85
N SER A 338 7.36 4.63 -22.37
CA SER A 338 7.74 3.48 -21.53
C SER A 338 9.06 3.77 -20.82
N GLU A 339 8.99 3.95 -19.50
CA GLU A 339 10.16 4.14 -18.64
C GLU A 339 10.32 2.89 -17.77
N THR A 340 11.53 2.33 -17.78
CA THR A 340 11.89 1.17 -16.97
C THR A 340 12.92 1.59 -15.92
N VAL A 341 12.62 1.30 -14.66
CA VAL A 341 13.52 1.52 -13.53
C VAL A 341 13.81 0.21 -12.82
N SER A 342 15.01 0.08 -12.24
CA SER A 342 15.42 -1.13 -11.54
C SER A 342 16.01 -0.80 -10.18
N SER A 343 15.75 -1.66 -9.18
CA SER A 343 16.25 -1.53 -7.81
C SER A 343 16.59 -2.90 -7.23
N THR A 344 17.45 -2.93 -6.22
CA THR A 344 17.82 -4.16 -5.52
C THR A 344 16.99 -4.33 -4.26
N ILE A 345 16.34 -5.47 -4.12
CA ILE A 345 15.60 -5.88 -2.93
C ILE A 345 16.38 -7.01 -2.25
N ARG A 346 16.72 -6.84 -0.99
CA ARG A 346 17.42 -7.86 -0.18
C ARG A 346 16.47 -8.51 0.79
N PHE A 347 16.14 -9.77 0.57
CA PHE A 347 15.41 -10.59 1.52
C PHE A 347 16.38 -11.10 2.59
N LEU A 348 16.09 -10.78 3.86
CA LEU A 348 16.97 -11.09 4.99
C LEU A 348 16.78 -12.54 5.47
N PRO A 349 17.84 -13.18 5.99
CA PRO A 349 17.76 -14.54 6.53
C PRO A 349 16.99 -14.57 7.86
N ALA A 350 16.26 -15.66 8.11
CA ALA A 350 15.48 -15.86 9.33
C ALA A 350 16.34 -15.80 10.61
N LYS A 351 17.61 -16.19 10.54
CA LYS A 351 18.54 -16.15 11.68
C LYS A 351 18.87 -14.75 12.21
N LEU A 352 18.58 -13.69 11.43
CA LEU A 352 18.72 -12.29 11.89
C LEU A 352 17.53 -11.82 12.73
N GLN A 353 16.60 -12.70 13.04
CA GLN A 353 15.43 -12.36 13.84
C GLN A 353 15.55 -12.94 15.24
N PRO A 354 15.41 -12.13 16.30
CA PRO A 354 15.16 -12.66 17.63
C PRO A 354 13.84 -13.46 17.61
N ALA A 355 13.83 -14.58 18.29
CA ALA A 355 12.74 -15.58 18.26
C ALA A 355 11.36 -15.06 18.69
N THR A 356 11.21 -13.82 19.12
CA THR A 356 10.03 -13.35 19.84
C THR A 356 9.28 -12.17 19.21
N ARG A 357 9.90 -11.24 18.45
CA ARG A 357 9.20 -10.09 17.85
C ARG A 357 10.06 -9.30 16.88
N HIS A 358 9.48 -8.89 15.73
CA HIS A 358 10.07 -7.86 14.87
C HIS A 358 9.94 -6.49 15.53
N PRO A 359 11.00 -5.66 15.54
CA PRO A 359 10.90 -4.31 16.03
C PRO A 359 10.03 -3.47 15.08
N HIS A 360 9.36 -2.49 15.65
CA HIS A 360 8.62 -1.48 14.92
C HIS A 360 9.32 -0.13 15.06
N SER A 361 9.21 0.74 14.05
CA SER A 361 9.79 2.08 14.12
C SER A 361 9.27 2.92 15.30
N GLY A 362 8.14 2.54 15.87
CA GLY A 362 7.53 3.15 17.07
C GLY A 362 7.94 2.52 18.39
N ASP A 363 8.65 1.39 18.38
CA ASP A 363 9.10 0.73 19.60
C ASP A 363 10.15 1.58 20.32
N LEU A 364 10.16 1.48 21.65
CA LEU A 364 11.00 2.27 22.52
C LEU A 364 11.91 1.37 23.36
N VAL A 365 13.13 1.86 23.57
CA VAL A 365 14.11 1.31 24.48
C VAL A 365 14.13 2.18 25.73
N LEU A 366 14.12 1.55 26.89
CA LEU A 366 14.34 2.22 28.16
C LEU A 366 15.55 1.59 28.87
N LEU A 367 16.62 2.38 29.03
CA LEU A 367 17.77 2.05 29.86
C LEU A 367 17.74 2.90 31.11
N THR A 368 18.19 2.36 32.23
CA THR A 368 18.23 3.05 33.51
C THR A 368 19.54 2.79 34.23
N ASN A 369 19.97 3.76 35.07
CA ASN A 369 21.17 3.64 35.91
C ASN A 369 20.87 3.20 37.36
N HIS A 370 19.67 2.74 37.65
CA HIS A 370 19.18 2.35 38.97
C HIS A 370 19.09 3.51 40.00
N ARG A 371 19.38 4.75 39.58
CA ARG A 371 19.33 5.96 40.43
C ARG A 371 18.45 7.08 39.89
N GLY A 372 17.46 6.73 39.07
CA GLY A 372 16.54 7.69 38.47
C GLY A 372 16.98 8.31 37.16
N GLY A 373 18.24 8.14 36.74
CA GLY A 373 18.69 8.47 35.37
C GLY A 373 18.14 7.48 34.34
N MET A 374 17.93 7.96 33.13
CA MET A 374 17.35 7.13 32.04
C MET A 374 17.81 7.56 30.66
N ALA A 375 17.78 6.59 29.72
CA ALA A 375 17.74 6.81 28.30
C ALA A 375 16.44 6.20 27.75
N ARG A 376 15.63 7.00 27.06
CA ARG A 376 14.38 6.58 26.43
C ARG A 376 14.45 6.90 24.95
N MET A 377 14.78 5.92 24.14
CA MET A 377 15.10 6.07 22.73
C MET A 377 14.15 5.25 21.85
N ALA A 378 13.85 5.75 20.66
CA ALA A 378 13.16 4.93 19.66
C ALA A 378 14.12 3.89 19.06
N VAL A 379 13.58 2.72 18.67
CA VAL A 379 14.31 1.72 17.88
C VAL A 379 14.70 2.31 16.51
N ASP A 380 13.87 3.20 15.96
CA ASP A 380 14.22 4.07 14.84
C ASP A 380 15.14 5.18 15.34
N LEU A 381 16.44 4.96 15.21
CA LEU A 381 17.49 5.81 15.81
C LEU A 381 17.33 7.27 15.40
N GLY A 382 17.35 8.17 16.42
CA GLY A 382 17.17 9.62 16.22
C GLY A 382 15.72 10.09 16.07
N ARG A 383 14.76 9.19 15.98
CA ARG A 383 13.33 9.54 15.96
C ARG A 383 12.83 9.96 17.34
N ILE A 384 12.06 11.05 17.36
CA ILE A 384 11.40 11.55 18.56
C ILE A 384 9.88 11.46 18.37
N GLN A 385 9.18 10.96 19.38
CA GLN A 385 7.72 10.90 19.42
C GLN A 385 7.12 11.70 20.57
N SER A 386 7.91 11.85 21.65
CA SER A 386 7.49 12.51 22.87
C SER A 386 8.58 13.47 23.36
N LYS A 387 8.17 14.50 24.08
CA LYS A 387 9.13 15.37 24.78
C LYS A 387 10.00 14.62 25.78
N TYR A 388 9.51 13.50 26.29
CA TYR A 388 10.20 12.63 27.24
C TYR A 388 11.22 11.68 26.62
N ASP A 389 11.29 11.58 25.29
CA ASP A 389 12.35 10.84 24.62
C ASP A 389 13.67 11.56 24.79
N CYS A 390 14.69 10.80 25.21
CA CYS A 390 16.02 11.31 25.47
C CYS A 390 17.09 10.22 25.38
N VAL A 391 18.31 10.60 25.03
CA VAL A 391 19.50 9.77 25.17
C VAL A 391 20.01 9.84 26.60
N LEU A 392 19.93 11.02 27.23
CA LEU A 392 20.30 11.19 28.64
C LEU A 392 19.33 12.12 29.37
N GLY A 393 18.49 11.51 30.21
CA GLY A 393 17.77 12.16 31.28
C GLY A 393 18.49 11.87 32.59
N ALA A 394 19.35 12.81 33.05
CA ALA A 394 20.16 12.63 34.22
C ALA A 394 19.36 12.87 35.50
N ASN A 395 19.62 12.09 36.52
CA ASN A 395 19.21 12.42 37.89
C ASN A 395 20.34 13.23 38.57
N LEU A 396 20.09 14.51 38.83
CA LEU A 396 21.07 15.41 39.42
C LEU A 396 21.05 15.40 40.95
N HIS A 397 19.98 14.88 41.55
CA HIS A 397 19.80 14.86 43.00
C HIS A 397 19.58 13.43 43.48
N ALA A 398 20.62 12.82 44.07
CA ALA A 398 20.58 11.43 44.51
C ALA A 398 19.46 11.14 45.53
N SER A 399 19.08 12.12 46.33
CA SER A 399 17.99 12.03 47.32
C SER A 399 16.59 12.26 46.72
N VAL A 400 16.49 12.70 45.43
CA VAL A 400 15.23 12.99 44.74
C VAL A 400 15.22 12.27 43.39
N PRO A 401 15.01 10.96 43.37
CA PRO A 401 15.20 10.14 42.17
C PRO A 401 14.23 10.45 41.01
N VAL A 402 13.25 11.29 41.22
CA VAL A 402 12.30 11.74 40.20
C VAL A 402 12.65 13.09 39.56
N ASP A 403 13.68 13.79 40.08
CA ASP A 403 14.13 15.09 39.55
C ASP A 403 15.10 14.90 38.39
N ARG A 404 14.51 14.56 37.21
CA ARG A 404 15.27 14.34 36.00
C ARG A 404 15.47 15.63 35.22
N HIS A 405 16.69 15.78 34.72
CA HIS A 405 17.10 16.87 33.85
C HIS A 405 17.51 16.30 32.48
N ILE A 406 16.90 16.80 31.41
CA ILE A 406 17.24 16.34 30.07
C ILE A 406 18.45 17.11 29.56
N PHE A 407 19.54 16.39 29.34
CA PHE A 407 20.76 16.91 28.73
C PHE A 407 20.91 16.55 27.26
N VAL A 408 20.51 15.33 26.85
CA VAL A 408 20.66 14.89 25.47
C VAL A 408 19.34 14.35 24.96
N LYS A 409 18.84 15.02 23.92
CA LYS A 409 17.55 14.71 23.30
C LYS A 409 17.66 13.47 22.43
N ARG A 410 18.60 13.49 21.49
CA ARG A 410 18.76 12.40 20.52
C ARG A 410 20.17 12.32 19.95
N LEU A 411 20.43 11.16 19.34
CA LEU A 411 21.59 10.87 18.54
C LEU A 411 21.16 10.76 17.07
N ARG A 412 21.84 11.49 16.17
CA ARG A 412 21.67 11.37 14.72
C ARG A 412 22.95 10.81 14.12
N VAL A 413 22.83 9.71 13.36
CA VAL A 413 23.99 8.99 12.85
C VAL A 413 23.85 8.78 11.36
N TRP A 414 24.91 9.09 10.62
CA TRP A 414 25.09 8.77 9.21
C TRP A 414 26.35 7.96 9.03
N VAL A 415 26.34 7.04 8.08
CA VAL A 415 27.53 6.34 7.62
C VAL A 415 27.96 6.94 6.28
N ASN A 416 29.23 7.29 6.18
CA ASN A 416 29.92 7.58 4.93
C ASN A 416 30.74 6.33 4.58
N ALA A 417 30.30 5.61 3.56
CA ALA A 417 30.91 4.38 3.11
C ALA A 417 31.45 4.57 1.70
N ASP A 418 32.77 4.70 1.55
CA ASP A 418 33.43 4.92 0.28
C ASP A 418 32.84 6.13 -0.50
N GLY A 419 32.56 7.23 0.22
CA GLY A 419 31.98 8.44 -0.33
C GLY A 419 30.43 8.46 -0.41
N PHE A 420 29.75 7.34 -0.18
CA PHE A 420 28.30 7.29 -0.16
C PHE A 420 27.76 7.53 1.26
N LEU A 421 26.94 8.57 1.42
CA LEU A 421 26.34 8.95 2.70
C LEU A 421 24.95 8.34 2.86
N SER A 422 24.73 7.61 3.95
CA SER A 422 23.44 6.97 4.28
C SER A 422 23.10 7.17 5.76
N PRO A 423 21.87 7.50 6.15
CA PRO A 423 21.49 7.56 7.56
C PRO A 423 21.44 6.15 8.17
N LEU A 424 21.71 6.03 9.45
CA LEU A 424 21.39 4.83 10.24
C LEU A 424 20.00 5.02 10.87
N ASP A 425 18.99 4.59 10.16
CA ASP A 425 17.58 4.69 10.54
C ASP A 425 16.89 3.32 10.44
N PHE A 426 15.59 3.29 10.68
CA PHE A 426 14.79 2.07 10.62
C PHE A 426 14.82 1.38 9.25
N LYS A 427 14.99 2.14 8.16
CA LYS A 427 15.06 1.59 6.80
C LYS A 427 16.31 0.75 6.55
N ASN A 428 17.37 1.00 7.31
CA ASN A 428 18.62 0.25 7.27
C ASN A 428 18.73 -0.80 8.39
N LEU A 429 17.74 -0.89 9.27
CA LEU A 429 17.73 -1.83 10.39
C LEU A 429 17.43 -3.24 9.91
N ALA A 430 18.35 -4.16 10.12
CA ALA A 430 18.21 -5.57 9.76
C ALA A 430 17.72 -6.43 10.94
N ALA A 431 18.22 -6.14 12.17
CA ALA A 431 17.82 -6.82 13.38
C ALA A 431 17.97 -5.90 14.60
N PHE A 432 17.24 -6.24 15.67
CA PHE A 432 17.26 -5.51 16.92
C PHE A 432 17.15 -6.49 18.09
N GLU A 433 18.02 -6.32 19.09
CA GLU A 433 18.03 -7.13 20.30
C GLU A 433 17.76 -6.25 21.51
N ALA A 434 16.63 -6.48 22.18
CA ALA A 434 16.30 -5.81 23.42
C ALA A 434 17.10 -6.41 24.58
N GLY A 435 17.68 -5.57 25.42
CA GLY A 435 18.48 -6.01 26.54
C GLY A 435 19.26 -4.88 27.21
N SER A 436 20.28 -5.22 27.95
CA SER A 436 21.31 -4.32 28.46
C SER A 436 22.67 -5.04 28.32
N PRO A 437 23.48 -4.67 27.32
CA PRO A 437 23.24 -3.62 26.33
C PRO A 437 22.10 -3.95 25.35
N VAL A 438 21.49 -2.91 24.79
CA VAL A 438 20.61 -3.01 23.64
C VAL A 438 21.45 -2.96 22.35
N ILE A 439 21.05 -3.74 21.32
CA ILE A 439 21.86 -3.91 20.10
C ILE A 439 21.00 -3.66 18.86
N TRP A 440 21.50 -2.82 17.95
CA TRP A 440 20.99 -2.63 16.61
C TRP A 440 21.95 -3.21 15.59
N HIS A 441 21.45 -3.98 14.63
CA HIS A 441 22.20 -4.46 13.49
C HIS A 441 21.70 -3.75 12.22
N PHE A 442 22.54 -2.88 11.67
CA PHE A 442 22.24 -2.14 10.45
C PHE A 442 22.92 -2.74 9.24
N ILE A 443 22.24 -2.72 8.11
CA ILE A 443 22.80 -2.96 6.77
C ILE A 443 22.61 -1.66 5.99
N ALA A 444 23.62 -0.79 6.06
CA ALA A 444 23.56 0.53 5.44
C ALA A 444 24.02 0.48 3.98
N ASN A 445 23.42 1.34 3.15
CA ASN A 445 23.78 1.46 1.75
C ASN A 445 25.17 2.08 1.58
N ALA A 446 25.95 1.57 0.60
CA ALA A 446 27.29 2.01 0.25
C ALA A 446 27.44 2.31 -1.26
N GLY A 447 26.34 2.62 -1.94
CA GLY A 447 26.30 2.86 -3.39
C GLY A 447 26.47 1.60 -4.24
N ASP A 448 26.05 1.66 -5.50
CA ASP A 448 26.18 0.58 -6.51
C ASP A 448 25.62 -0.79 -6.07
N GLY A 449 24.56 -0.79 -5.28
CA GLY A 449 23.98 -2.00 -4.69
C GLY A 449 24.84 -2.67 -3.61
N ARG A 450 25.96 -2.03 -3.21
CA ARG A 450 26.80 -2.47 -2.11
C ARG A 450 26.20 -2.06 -0.77
N THR A 451 26.55 -2.79 0.28
CA THR A 451 26.13 -2.49 1.65
C THR A 451 27.31 -2.66 2.63
N VAL A 452 27.20 -2.00 3.77
CA VAL A 452 28.09 -2.15 4.92
C VAL A 452 27.29 -2.52 6.16
N GLU A 453 27.76 -3.50 6.90
CA GLU A 453 27.14 -3.93 8.16
C GLU A 453 27.73 -3.15 9.31
N ILE A 454 26.87 -2.61 10.18
CA ILE A 454 27.23 -1.83 11.36
C ILE A 454 26.40 -2.34 12.53
N GLU A 455 27.06 -2.66 13.62
CA GLU A 455 26.45 -2.96 14.91
C GLU A 455 26.59 -1.75 15.83
N LEU A 456 25.47 -1.34 16.43
CA LEU A 456 25.45 -0.35 17.48
C LEU A 456 24.98 -1.00 18.79
N ARG A 457 25.77 -0.86 19.83
CA ARG A 457 25.42 -1.23 21.21
C ARG A 457 25.23 0.02 22.03
N ALA A 458 24.20 0.05 22.87
CA ALA A 458 24.00 1.12 23.83
C ALA A 458 23.68 0.55 25.21
N GLU A 459 24.35 1.11 26.21
CA GLU A 459 24.09 0.78 27.63
C GLU A 459 24.18 2.02 28.50
N MET A 460 23.44 2.02 29.59
CA MET A 460 23.54 3.03 30.63
C MET A 460 24.29 2.43 31.78
N ILE A 461 25.37 3.12 32.20
CA ILE A 461 26.27 2.62 33.25
C ILE A 461 25.54 2.70 34.60
N ALA A 462 25.59 1.59 35.33
CA ALA A 462 25.00 1.52 36.66
C ALA A 462 25.57 2.60 37.58
N ASP A 463 24.68 3.21 38.33
CA ASP A 463 25.00 4.26 39.31
C ASP A 463 25.60 5.56 38.72
N GLN A 464 25.68 5.73 37.40
CA GLN A 464 26.21 6.91 36.72
C GLN A 464 25.21 7.49 35.72
N ASN A 465 25.20 8.81 35.56
CA ASN A 465 24.48 9.49 34.51
C ASN A 465 25.30 9.42 33.19
N THR A 466 25.55 8.23 32.72
CA THR A 466 26.44 7.97 31.58
C THR A 466 25.82 6.93 30.66
N VAL A 467 25.71 7.25 29.36
CA VAL A 467 25.32 6.33 28.31
C VAL A 467 26.51 6.10 27.36
N VAL A 468 26.83 4.85 27.11
CA VAL A 468 27.91 4.45 26.21
C VAL A 468 27.29 3.89 24.93
N PHE A 469 27.66 4.46 23.78
CA PHE A 469 27.37 3.95 22.45
C PHE A 469 28.65 3.34 21.88
N GLN A 470 28.60 2.07 21.51
CA GLN A 470 29.70 1.39 20.82
C GLN A 470 29.26 1.04 19.41
N PHE A 471 29.92 1.61 18.42
CA PHE A 471 29.75 1.27 17.03
C PHE A 471 30.84 0.28 16.60
N SER A 472 30.46 -0.75 15.87
CA SER A 472 31.41 -1.72 15.32
C SER A 472 31.07 -2.08 13.88
N ARG A 473 32.10 -2.40 13.07
CA ARG A 473 31.95 -3.01 11.77
C ARG A 473 32.35 -4.48 11.90
N PRO A 474 31.37 -5.43 11.96
CA PRO A 474 31.65 -6.84 12.22
C PRO A 474 32.62 -7.45 11.22
N SER A 475 33.47 -8.39 11.69
CA SER A 475 34.37 -9.17 10.83
C SER A 475 33.59 -10.18 10.00
N GLU A 476 32.58 -10.81 10.61
CA GLU A 476 31.72 -11.80 9.99
C GLU A 476 30.57 -11.14 9.21
N LYS A 477 30.14 -11.85 8.18
CA LYS A 477 29.05 -11.42 7.30
C LYS A 477 27.71 -11.91 7.85
N LEU A 478 26.80 -10.99 8.18
CA LEU A 478 25.47 -11.30 8.69
C LEU A 478 24.48 -11.63 7.57
N ALA A 479 24.54 -10.91 6.45
CA ALA A 479 23.65 -11.06 5.33
C ALA A 479 24.38 -11.42 4.03
N GLN A 480 23.66 -12.09 3.13
CA GLN A 480 24.11 -12.29 1.76
C GLN A 480 23.98 -10.98 0.97
N GLY A 481 24.68 -10.89 -0.15
CA GLY A 481 24.61 -9.77 -1.07
C GLY A 481 25.97 -9.11 -1.32
N LYS A 482 25.98 -8.07 -2.15
CA LYS A 482 27.17 -7.32 -2.53
C LYS A 482 27.58 -6.40 -1.38
N GLN A 483 28.70 -6.68 -0.76
CA GLN A 483 29.20 -5.89 0.36
C GLN A 483 30.37 -5.00 -0.04
N LEU A 484 30.53 -3.94 0.74
CA LEU A 484 31.69 -3.07 0.65
C LEU A 484 32.97 -3.86 0.98
N PRO A 485 34.08 -3.68 0.23
CA PRO A 485 35.37 -4.29 0.55
C PRO A 485 35.84 -4.02 1.98
N ALA A 486 36.66 -4.90 2.52
CA ALA A 486 37.12 -4.80 3.91
C ALA A 486 37.99 -3.57 4.17
N ASP A 487 38.80 -3.19 3.20
CA ASP A 487 39.73 -2.06 3.19
C ASP A 487 39.08 -0.72 2.79
N ALA A 488 37.81 -0.73 2.37
CA ALA A 488 37.11 0.50 2.02
C ALA A 488 36.97 1.43 3.23
N ASP A 489 37.14 2.73 2.99
CA ASP A 489 36.98 3.77 4.00
C ASP A 489 35.52 3.85 4.47
N VAL A 490 35.32 3.65 5.77
CA VAL A 490 34.01 3.78 6.43
C VAL A 490 34.17 4.69 7.62
N ARG A 491 33.35 5.74 7.66
CA ARG A 491 33.30 6.69 8.75
C ARG A 491 31.85 6.94 9.16
N LEU A 492 31.64 7.20 10.44
CA LEU A 492 30.36 7.69 10.94
C LEU A 492 30.42 9.20 11.13
N THR A 493 29.33 9.87 10.76
CA THR A 493 29.05 11.23 11.18
C THR A 493 27.99 11.15 12.27
N VAL A 494 28.31 11.63 13.46
CA VAL A 494 27.41 11.57 14.63
C VAL A 494 27.17 12.98 15.15
N ARG A 495 25.89 13.36 15.26
CA ARG A 495 25.44 14.57 15.94
C ARG A 495 24.69 14.21 17.21
N VAL A 496 25.00 14.94 18.28
CA VAL A 496 24.34 14.83 19.58
C VAL A 496 23.54 16.12 19.79
N ASP A 497 22.23 16.01 19.80
CA ASP A 497 21.33 17.14 20.03
C ASP A 497 21.09 17.27 21.52
N ILE A 498 21.54 18.39 22.12
CA ILE A 498 21.48 18.65 23.56
C ILE A 498 20.33 19.60 23.93
N GLU A 499 19.89 19.48 25.18
CA GLU A 499 18.93 20.36 25.83
C GLU A 499 19.46 20.72 27.24
N ASP A 500 18.89 21.73 27.89
CA ASP A 500 19.12 22.06 29.31
C ASP A 500 17.76 22.38 29.92
N ARG A 501 17.05 21.36 30.36
CA ARG A 501 15.69 21.56 30.84
C ARG A 501 15.25 20.52 31.86
N ASN A 502 14.34 20.94 32.72
CA ASN A 502 13.58 20.00 33.54
C ASN A 502 12.80 19.02 32.65
N PHE A 503 12.56 17.83 33.14
CA PHE A 503 11.90 16.73 32.44
C PHE A 503 10.56 17.10 31.78
N HIS A 504 9.79 18.02 32.42
CA HIS A 504 8.45 18.40 31.95
C HIS A 504 8.40 19.63 31.03
N CYS A 505 9.51 20.35 30.88
CA CYS A 505 9.60 21.53 30.04
C CYS A 505 10.01 21.19 28.61
N GLU A 506 9.99 22.17 27.70
CA GLU A 506 10.52 22.10 26.33
C GLU A 506 11.59 23.15 26.13
N THR A 507 12.61 22.84 25.33
CA THR A 507 13.57 23.82 24.81
C THR A 507 12.96 24.55 23.63
N ARG A 508 13.15 25.88 23.56
CA ARG A 508 12.77 26.72 22.44
C ARG A 508 13.92 27.62 22.04
N ARG A 509 14.23 27.66 20.73
CA ARG A 509 15.23 28.57 20.19
C ARG A 509 14.76 30.01 20.29
N ASN A 510 15.61 30.83 20.81
CA ASN A 510 15.53 32.29 20.87
C ASN A 510 16.92 32.85 21.12
N ASN A 511 17.10 34.19 21.07
CA ASN A 511 18.42 34.81 21.28
C ASN A 511 19.06 34.46 22.63
N GLY A 512 18.27 34.34 23.67
CA GLY A 512 18.76 33.92 24.99
C GLY A 512 19.26 32.47 24.99
N ALA A 513 18.52 31.55 24.35
CA ALA A 513 18.92 30.17 24.16
C ALA A 513 20.18 30.05 23.27
N ASP A 514 20.26 30.81 22.17
CA ASP A 514 21.46 30.84 21.31
C ASP A 514 22.70 31.22 22.13
N PHE A 515 22.60 32.27 22.91
CA PHE A 515 23.69 32.72 23.82
C PHE A 515 23.99 31.66 24.88
N HIS A 516 22.96 31.12 25.57
CA HIS A 516 23.09 30.14 26.62
C HIS A 516 23.85 28.89 26.17
N PHE A 517 23.45 28.28 25.06
CA PHE A 517 24.10 27.07 24.56
C PHE A 517 25.51 27.33 24.00
N SER A 518 25.70 28.40 23.22
CA SER A 518 26.99 28.70 22.61
C SER A 518 28.05 29.10 23.60
N SER A 519 27.72 29.98 24.59
CA SER A 519 28.68 30.49 25.55
C SER A 519 29.10 29.44 26.60
N ASN A 520 28.23 28.46 26.88
CA ASN A 520 28.50 27.41 27.87
C ASN A 520 29.05 26.12 27.29
N THR A 521 29.29 26.08 25.94
CA THR A 521 29.90 24.95 25.27
C THR A 521 31.37 25.22 24.98
N ARG A 522 32.24 24.26 25.30
CA ARG A 522 33.68 24.35 25.05
C ARG A 522 34.23 23.00 24.60
N LEU A 523 35.37 23.03 23.91
CA LEU A 523 36.12 21.82 23.58
C LEU A 523 36.74 21.20 24.85
N LEU A 524 36.83 19.87 24.89
CA LEU A 524 37.56 19.17 25.95
C LEU A 524 39.06 19.19 25.63
N GLU A 525 39.90 19.51 26.62
CA GLU A 525 41.36 19.64 26.41
C GLU A 525 42.06 18.29 26.22
N LYS A 526 41.58 17.23 26.87
CA LYS A 526 42.23 15.92 26.94
C LYS A 526 41.46 14.82 26.24
N LYS A 527 40.31 15.11 25.67
CA LYS A 527 39.42 14.16 25.00
C LYS A 527 38.87 14.77 23.72
N THR A 528 38.59 13.96 22.76
CA THR A 528 37.94 14.39 21.51
C THR A 528 36.45 14.59 21.74
N GLY A 529 35.99 15.83 21.87
CA GLY A 529 34.58 16.13 22.13
C GLY A 529 34.37 17.49 22.77
N PHE A 530 33.23 17.66 23.43
CA PHE A 530 32.84 18.93 24.06
C PHE A 530 32.32 18.73 25.48
N ALA A 531 32.39 19.80 26.26
CA ALA A 531 31.69 19.96 27.50
C ALA A 531 30.66 21.09 27.38
N PHE A 532 29.48 20.90 27.91
CA PHE A 532 28.45 21.92 28.11
C PHE A 532 28.20 22.12 29.59
N THR A 533 28.46 23.33 30.08
CA THR A 533 28.41 23.68 31.53
C THR A 533 27.42 24.83 31.72
N PRO A 534 26.11 24.58 31.68
CA PRO A 534 25.09 25.63 31.76
C PRO A 534 25.04 26.30 33.16
N ALA A 535 25.48 25.62 34.22
CA ALA A 535 25.55 26.13 35.58
C ALA A 535 26.64 25.40 36.36
N GLY A 536 27.04 25.95 37.50
CA GLY A 536 28.14 25.40 38.32
C GLY A 536 27.88 24.02 38.91
N GLU A 537 26.59 23.66 39.10
CA GLU A 537 26.17 22.41 39.67
C GLU A 537 25.92 21.31 38.62
N ARG A 538 25.99 21.61 37.35
CA ARG A 538 25.73 20.62 36.28
C ARG A 538 26.58 20.81 35.04
N GLN A 539 27.06 19.71 34.54
CA GLN A 539 27.87 19.66 33.32
C GLN A 539 27.56 18.40 32.52
N LEU A 540 27.43 18.53 31.20
CA LEU A 540 27.43 17.44 30.25
C LEU A 540 28.81 17.34 29.59
N GLN A 541 29.35 16.15 29.47
CA GLN A 541 30.50 15.85 28.60
C GLN A 541 30.10 14.83 27.57
N VAL A 542 30.46 15.09 26.31
CA VAL A 542 30.30 14.16 25.20
C VAL A 542 31.64 14.00 24.49
N PHE A 543 32.14 12.78 24.43
CA PHE A 543 33.47 12.52 23.87
C PHE A 543 33.58 11.11 23.29
N THR A 544 34.59 10.95 22.43
CA THR A 544 34.95 9.66 21.82
C THR A 544 36.38 9.27 22.17
N ASP A 545 36.65 7.97 22.12
CA ASP A 545 37.99 7.39 22.26
C ASP A 545 38.81 7.51 20.96
N SER A 546 38.17 7.72 19.82
CA SER A 546 38.80 7.76 18.52
C SER A 546 38.06 8.67 17.54
N GLY A 547 38.76 9.26 16.58
CA GLY A 547 38.17 10.12 15.56
C GLY A 547 38.40 11.62 15.79
N LYS A 548 37.51 12.44 15.24
CA LYS A 548 37.59 13.91 15.29
C LYS A 548 36.27 14.51 15.74
N TYR A 549 36.34 15.67 16.38
CA TYR A 549 35.17 16.49 16.68
C TYR A 549 35.27 17.81 15.93
N HIS A 550 34.16 18.19 15.26
CA HIS A 550 34.04 19.42 14.49
C HIS A 550 33.02 20.34 15.17
N PRO A 551 33.47 21.49 15.73
CA PRO A 551 32.60 22.43 16.44
C PRO A 551 31.79 23.30 15.46
N GLN A 552 30.84 22.71 14.77
CA GLN A 552 29.93 23.34 13.83
C GLN A 552 28.50 23.25 14.38
N PRO A 553 28.07 24.27 15.14
CA PRO A 553 26.78 24.24 15.80
C PRO A 553 25.61 24.39 14.83
N GLU A 554 24.48 23.78 15.20
CA GLU A 554 23.21 23.97 14.52
C GLU A 554 22.03 23.79 15.49
N TRP A 555 20.91 24.41 15.16
CA TRP A 555 19.64 24.15 15.82
C TRP A 555 18.80 23.17 15.03
N CYS A 556 18.16 22.25 15.74
CA CYS A 556 17.08 21.40 15.23
C CYS A 556 15.78 21.95 15.79
N GLU A 557 15.03 22.65 14.95
CA GLU A 557 13.79 23.30 15.33
C GLU A 557 12.57 22.44 15.02
N ASN A 558 11.49 22.63 15.79
CA ASN A 558 10.20 21.96 15.59
C ASN A 558 10.27 20.42 15.59
N ILE A 559 11.13 19.84 16.43
CA ILE A 559 11.16 18.39 16.64
C ILE A 559 9.79 17.95 17.14
N PRO A 560 9.09 17.05 16.42
CA PRO A 560 7.70 16.74 16.71
C PRO A 560 7.55 15.92 18.01
N HIS A 561 6.60 16.32 18.86
CA HIS A 561 6.17 15.61 20.05
C HIS A 561 4.74 15.08 19.84
N ARG A 562 4.59 14.07 19.00
CA ARG A 562 3.27 13.56 18.54
C ARG A 562 2.40 13.05 19.69
N VAL A 563 3.02 12.45 20.72
CA VAL A 563 2.31 11.95 21.90
C VAL A 563 1.67 13.11 22.67
N GLU A 564 2.39 14.20 22.87
CA GLU A 564 1.88 15.39 23.55
C GLU A 564 0.81 16.10 22.72
N GLN A 565 1.02 16.19 21.41
CA GLN A 565 0.06 16.78 20.49
C GLN A 565 -1.30 16.07 20.53
N THR A 566 -1.32 14.73 20.59
CA THR A 566 -2.58 13.97 20.72
C THR A 566 -3.31 14.19 22.04
N ARG A 567 -2.62 14.75 23.05
CA ARG A 567 -3.15 15.09 24.38
C ARG A 567 -3.46 16.58 24.53
N GLY A 568 -3.40 17.37 23.46
CA GLY A 568 -3.62 18.81 23.51
C GLY A 568 -2.50 19.60 24.19
N GLN A 569 -1.30 19.02 24.32
CA GLN A 569 -0.11 19.67 24.87
C GLN A 569 0.80 20.19 23.76
N THR A 570 1.91 20.87 24.11
CA THR A 570 2.89 21.41 23.16
C THR A 570 3.45 20.31 22.26
N GLY A 571 3.13 20.39 20.96
CA GLY A 571 3.39 19.36 19.97
C GLY A 571 4.80 19.35 19.36
N SER A 572 5.72 20.20 19.82
CA SER A 572 7.10 20.25 19.33
C SER A 572 8.05 20.85 20.35
N GLY A 573 9.34 20.71 20.13
CA GLY A 573 10.43 21.35 20.86
C GLY A 573 11.64 21.55 19.94
N ASP A 574 12.68 22.22 20.45
CA ASP A 574 13.92 22.48 19.72
C ASP A 574 15.09 21.86 20.50
N ALA A 575 16.19 21.57 19.81
CA ALA A 575 17.42 21.09 20.44
C ALA A 575 18.64 21.67 19.74
N TYR A 576 19.73 21.87 20.50
CA TYR A 576 20.98 22.43 20.00
C TYR A 576 22.00 21.32 19.77
N SER A 577 22.68 21.31 18.63
CA SER A 577 23.81 20.43 18.32
C SER A 577 25.08 21.25 18.32
N PRO A 578 26.00 21.11 19.29
CA PRO A 578 27.23 21.91 19.35
C PRO A 578 28.21 21.66 18.22
N GLY A 579 28.09 20.52 17.57
CA GLY A 579 28.97 20.07 16.50
C GLY A 579 28.71 18.63 16.13
N TRP A 580 29.68 18.00 15.47
CA TRP A 580 29.57 16.62 15.03
C TRP A 580 30.90 15.86 15.17
N PHE A 581 30.77 14.56 15.34
CA PHE A 581 31.90 13.63 15.43
C PHE A 581 32.10 12.91 14.09
N GLU A 582 33.35 12.82 13.63
CA GLU A 582 33.82 11.94 12.57
C GLU A 582 34.49 10.73 13.22
N LEU A 583 33.86 9.56 13.13
CA LEU A 583 34.32 8.35 13.78
C LEU A 583 34.79 7.33 12.72
N PRO A 584 36.07 6.99 12.63
CA PRO A 584 36.55 5.98 11.68
C PRO A 584 36.10 4.58 12.13
N LEU A 585 35.62 3.76 11.15
CA LEU A 585 35.08 2.44 11.44
C LEU A 585 35.66 1.38 10.50
N ALA A 586 36.92 0.99 10.74
CA ALA A 586 37.55 -0.09 10.00
C ALA A 586 36.91 -1.45 10.30
N LYS A 587 36.96 -2.36 9.36
CA LYS A 587 36.40 -3.71 9.52
C LYS A 587 37.05 -4.44 10.71
N GLY A 588 36.23 -5.05 11.55
CA GLY A 588 36.64 -5.73 12.77
C GLY A 588 37.07 -4.79 13.91
N LYS A 589 36.85 -3.48 13.77
CA LYS A 589 37.14 -2.48 14.81
C LYS A 589 35.85 -1.90 15.38
N ASN A 590 35.97 -1.29 16.55
CA ASN A 590 34.91 -0.52 17.19
C ASN A 590 35.39 0.88 17.57
N VAL A 591 34.44 1.77 17.84
CA VAL A 591 34.64 3.10 18.37
C VAL A 591 33.53 3.40 19.36
N GLN A 592 33.86 4.10 20.46
CA GLN A 592 32.89 4.47 21.49
C GLN A 592 32.60 5.96 21.47
N LEU A 593 31.33 6.30 21.69
CA LEU A 593 30.86 7.64 22.02
C LEU A 593 30.26 7.59 23.42
N ILE A 594 30.74 8.42 24.31
CA ILE A 594 30.34 8.48 25.70
C ILE A 594 29.59 9.79 25.92
N VAL A 595 28.41 9.65 26.51
CA VAL A 595 27.49 10.74 26.79
C VAL A 595 27.20 10.79 28.29
#